data_a34b5d25f7c1af6cff77107f8507a8c8
#
_entry.id   a34b5d25f7c1af6cff77107f8507a8c8
#
_cell.length_a   1.000
_cell.length_b   1.000
_cell.length_c   1.000
_cell.angle_alpha   90.00
_cell.angle_beta   90.00
_cell.angle_gamma   90.00
#
_symmetry.space_group_name_H-M   'P 1'
#
loop_
_entity.id
_entity.type
_entity.pdbx_description
1 polymer ?
#
loop_
_entity_poly.entity_id
_entity_poly.type
_entity_poly.pdbx_seq_one_letter_code
_entity_poly.pdbx_strand_id
1 'polypeptide(L)'
;MIKSRLTLTLLGACAVLAAAWPFRYQLYLHLPSEPVQRLVVKDGLYWQKGTVFSGRITETDVLKGGGLITITPVIDGLREGRSVTFDDGEPVATAEWVAGRLEGPAVRTSRRTGRVVEEAFYKDGRLDGERRLYGEDGTLLRSETHAGGVLDGMVREFAPDGTKRLEAEYRSGKLEGRTRRFNEKGVLVEETTYLVGVRQGPFALFFEETGEPAVFGNYMNDS
;
A
#
# COMPACT_ATOMS: atom_id res chain seq x y z
N MET A 1 41.18 -4.57 -2.68
CA MET A 1 39.82 -4.92 -3.14
C MET A 1 38.81 -4.18 -2.29
N ILE A 2 38.35 -3.04 -2.76
CA ILE A 2 37.44 -2.14 -2.02
C ILE A 2 36.05 -2.35 -2.61
N LYS A 3 35.14 -2.91 -1.81
CA LYS A 3 33.71 -2.98 -2.17
C LYS A 3 33.08 -1.62 -1.89
N SER A 4 32.87 -0.82 -2.92
CA SER A 4 32.09 0.40 -2.82
C SER A 4 30.60 0.04 -2.70
N ARG A 5 30.00 0.34 -1.55
CA ARG A 5 28.56 0.40 -1.38
C ARG A 5 28.04 1.69 -2.01
N LEU A 6 27.36 1.60 -3.11
CA LEU A 6 26.57 2.71 -3.64
C LEU A 6 25.29 2.85 -2.82
N THR A 7 25.24 3.87 -1.98
CA THR A 7 24.00 4.32 -1.34
C THR A 7 23.28 5.19 -2.35
N LEU A 8 22.22 4.66 -2.98
CA LEU A 8 21.36 5.44 -3.88
C LEU A 8 20.28 6.13 -3.04
N THR A 9 20.34 7.44 -2.98
CA THR A 9 19.38 8.30 -2.26
C THR A 9 18.03 8.28 -3.00
N LEU A 10 16.98 7.83 -2.32
CA LEU A 10 15.62 7.76 -2.83
C LEU A 10 14.96 9.15 -2.87
N LEU A 11 15.03 9.82 -3.99
CA LEU A 11 14.11 10.91 -4.36
C LEU A 11 13.83 10.77 -5.86
N GLY A 12 12.64 10.29 -6.22
CA GLY A 12 12.16 10.30 -7.61
C GLY A 12 11.94 8.93 -8.29
N ALA A 13 11.72 7.83 -7.58
CA ALA A 13 11.76 6.48 -8.16
C ALA A 13 10.44 5.92 -8.72
N CYS A 14 9.30 6.61 -8.63
CA CYS A 14 8.03 6.04 -9.12
C CYS A 14 7.90 5.99 -10.65
N ALA A 15 8.63 6.80 -11.41
CA ALA A 15 8.51 6.84 -12.88
C ALA A 15 9.42 5.87 -13.63
N VAL A 16 10.43 5.28 -12.98
CA VAL A 16 11.45 4.43 -13.65
C VAL A 16 11.08 2.94 -13.61
N LEU A 17 10.13 2.54 -12.75
CA LEU A 17 9.78 1.13 -12.58
C LEU A 17 8.93 0.53 -13.72
N ALA A 18 8.22 1.35 -14.48
CA ALA A 18 7.43 0.87 -15.63
C ALA A 18 8.30 0.48 -16.85
N ALA A 19 9.48 1.07 -17.02
CA ALA A 19 10.33 0.84 -18.17
C ALA A 19 11.28 -0.37 -18.06
N ALA A 20 11.54 -0.88 -16.83
CA ALA A 20 12.42 -2.03 -16.61
C ALA A 20 11.68 -3.39 -16.55
N TRP A 21 10.37 -3.37 -16.76
CA TRP A 21 9.46 -4.51 -16.63
C TRP A 21 9.80 -5.73 -17.49
N PRO A 22 10.14 -5.61 -18.79
CA PRO A 22 10.32 -6.79 -19.64
C PRO A 22 11.57 -7.62 -19.36
N PHE A 23 12.67 -6.98 -18.94
CA PHE A 23 13.98 -7.67 -18.86
C PHE A 23 14.20 -8.48 -17.56
N ARG A 24 13.66 -8.06 -16.42
CA ARG A 24 13.79 -8.80 -15.16
C ARG A 24 12.84 -10.00 -15.07
N TYR A 25 11.70 -9.93 -15.75
CA TYR A 25 10.72 -11.01 -15.80
C TYR A 25 11.28 -12.28 -16.44
N GLN A 26 12.10 -12.17 -17.48
CA GLN A 26 12.71 -13.33 -18.17
C GLN A 26 13.68 -14.12 -17.28
N LEU A 27 14.32 -13.49 -16.28
CA LEU A 27 15.24 -14.21 -15.38
C LEU A 27 14.51 -15.21 -14.48
N TYR A 28 13.25 -14.93 -14.11
CA TYR A 28 12.46 -15.81 -13.25
C TYR A 28 11.79 -16.98 -13.98
N LEU A 29 11.69 -16.90 -15.32
CA LEU A 29 11.05 -17.95 -16.12
C LEU A 29 11.83 -19.27 -16.14
N HIS A 30 13.12 -19.25 -15.79
CA HIS A 30 13.99 -20.44 -15.84
C HIS A 30 14.14 -21.17 -14.51
N LEU A 31 13.65 -20.62 -13.39
CA LEU A 31 13.67 -21.31 -12.12
C LEU A 31 12.58 -22.39 -12.07
N PRO A 32 12.82 -23.55 -11.43
CA PRO A 32 11.78 -24.55 -11.22
C PRO A 32 10.60 -23.91 -10.49
N SER A 33 9.39 -24.20 -10.97
CA SER A 33 8.14 -23.70 -10.37
C SER A 33 7.36 -24.88 -9.78
N GLU A 34 6.97 -24.76 -8.51
CA GLU A 34 6.17 -25.78 -7.85
C GLU A 34 4.89 -25.15 -7.28
N PRO A 35 3.74 -25.83 -7.43
CA PRO A 35 2.52 -25.46 -6.69
C PRO A 35 2.79 -25.53 -5.18
N VAL A 36 2.39 -24.51 -4.43
CA VAL A 36 2.65 -24.42 -2.99
C VAL A 36 2.10 -25.66 -2.23
N GLN A 37 1.01 -26.25 -2.71
CA GLN A 37 0.39 -27.45 -2.13
C GLN A 37 1.28 -28.69 -2.17
N ARG A 38 2.34 -28.71 -2.99
CA ARG A 38 3.32 -29.81 -3.05
C ARG A 38 4.51 -29.62 -2.12
N LEU A 39 4.56 -28.51 -1.41
CA LEU A 39 5.61 -28.18 -0.46
C LEU A 39 5.14 -28.39 0.97
N VAL A 40 6.05 -28.78 1.85
CA VAL A 40 5.81 -28.84 3.28
C VAL A 40 6.38 -27.58 3.92
N VAL A 41 5.59 -26.91 4.75
CA VAL A 41 6.08 -25.79 5.55
C VAL A 41 6.44 -26.32 6.94
N LYS A 42 7.71 -26.21 7.30
CA LYS A 42 8.22 -26.62 8.62
C LYS A 42 9.19 -25.55 9.10
N ASP A 43 9.06 -25.15 10.36
CA ASP A 43 9.89 -24.11 10.99
C ASP A 43 9.94 -22.80 10.19
N GLY A 44 8.82 -22.44 9.50
CA GLY A 44 8.71 -21.25 8.66
C GLY A 44 9.39 -21.37 7.29
N LEU A 45 9.96 -22.53 6.95
CA LEU A 45 10.64 -22.77 5.68
C LEU A 45 9.81 -23.68 4.76
N TYR A 46 9.92 -23.48 3.45
CA TYR A 46 9.40 -24.40 2.43
C TYR A 46 10.36 -25.56 2.21
N TRP A 47 9.83 -26.77 2.23
CA TRP A 47 10.57 -28.05 2.04
C TRP A 47 9.98 -28.84 0.89
N GLN A 48 10.86 -29.49 0.12
CA GLN A 48 10.48 -30.44 -0.93
C GLN A 48 11.29 -31.73 -0.77
N LYS A 49 10.61 -32.87 -0.65
CA LYS A 49 11.23 -34.19 -0.54
C LYS A 49 12.31 -34.28 0.53
N GLY A 50 12.10 -33.60 1.67
CA GLY A 50 13.03 -33.65 2.82
C GLY A 50 14.21 -32.67 2.75
N THR A 51 14.28 -31.81 1.73
CA THR A 51 15.29 -30.75 1.59
C THR A 51 14.65 -29.38 1.59
N VAL A 52 15.39 -28.35 2.02
CA VAL A 52 14.96 -26.96 1.93
C VAL A 52 14.80 -26.57 0.46
N PHE A 53 13.67 -25.98 0.12
CA PHE A 53 13.34 -25.67 -1.26
C PHE A 53 13.92 -24.31 -1.69
N SER A 54 14.53 -24.29 -2.88
CA SER A 54 14.85 -23.05 -3.58
C SER A 54 14.30 -23.14 -5.01
N GLY A 55 13.52 -22.12 -5.41
CA GLY A 55 12.84 -22.12 -6.70
C GLY A 55 11.76 -21.06 -6.76
N ARG A 56 10.63 -21.37 -7.39
CA ARG A 56 9.43 -20.53 -7.42
C ARG A 56 8.26 -21.29 -6.87
N ILE A 57 7.48 -20.67 -6.02
CA ILE A 57 6.17 -21.20 -5.61
C ILE A 57 5.07 -20.53 -6.41
N THR A 58 4.06 -21.31 -6.76
CA THR A 58 2.84 -20.84 -7.42
C THR A 58 1.67 -21.02 -6.47
N GLU A 59 0.99 -19.94 -6.15
CA GLU A 59 -0.19 -19.89 -5.31
C GLU A 59 -1.39 -19.48 -6.16
N THR A 60 -2.50 -20.22 -6.05
CA THR A 60 -3.73 -19.91 -6.79
C THR A 60 -4.82 -19.52 -5.79
N ASP A 61 -5.39 -18.33 -5.94
CA ASP A 61 -6.51 -17.85 -5.13
C ASP A 61 -7.84 -18.23 -5.82
N VAL A 62 -8.44 -19.33 -5.33
CA VAL A 62 -9.70 -19.86 -5.88
C VAL A 62 -10.93 -19.17 -5.26
N LEU A 63 -10.79 -18.46 -4.13
CA LEU A 63 -11.93 -17.91 -3.37
C LEU A 63 -12.54 -16.65 -3.99
N LYS A 64 -11.85 -16.02 -4.93
CA LYS A 64 -12.32 -14.79 -5.59
C LYS A 64 -12.95 -15.01 -6.97
N GLY A 65 -13.26 -16.26 -7.34
CA GLY A 65 -13.96 -16.56 -8.58
C GLY A 65 -13.19 -16.21 -9.86
N GLY A 66 -11.89 -15.98 -9.76
CA GLY A 66 -10.97 -15.64 -10.85
C GLY A 66 -9.67 -16.42 -10.71
N GLY A 67 -8.97 -16.59 -11.83
CA GLY A 67 -7.71 -17.32 -11.90
C GLY A 67 -6.51 -16.50 -11.42
N LEU A 68 -6.56 -15.86 -10.23
CA LEU A 68 -5.40 -15.16 -9.70
C LEU A 68 -4.29 -16.16 -9.37
N ILE A 69 -3.15 -15.98 -10.00
CA ILE A 69 -1.96 -16.81 -9.79
C ILE A 69 -0.84 -15.90 -9.31
N THR A 70 -0.31 -16.17 -8.12
CA THR A 70 0.89 -15.47 -7.61
C THR A 70 2.11 -16.37 -7.74
N ILE A 71 3.15 -15.87 -8.36
CA ILE A 71 4.45 -16.53 -8.47
C ILE A 71 5.43 -15.78 -7.56
N THR A 72 6.02 -16.50 -6.61
CA THR A 72 6.96 -15.93 -5.65
C THR A 72 8.27 -16.71 -5.69
N PRO A 73 9.43 -16.05 -5.82
CA PRO A 73 10.73 -16.70 -5.65
C PRO A 73 10.93 -17.15 -4.20
N VAL A 74 11.62 -18.27 -4.04
CA VAL A 74 12.01 -18.85 -2.73
C VAL A 74 13.48 -19.19 -2.80
N ILE A 75 14.24 -18.73 -1.82
CA ILE A 75 15.66 -19.05 -1.63
C ILE A 75 15.85 -19.59 -0.21
N ASP A 76 16.48 -20.73 -0.11
CA ASP A 76 16.73 -21.42 1.18
C ASP A 76 15.45 -21.54 2.04
N GLY A 77 14.33 -21.88 1.39
CA GLY A 77 13.04 -22.09 2.02
C GLY A 77 12.26 -20.81 2.39
N LEU A 78 12.78 -19.63 2.11
CA LEU A 78 12.11 -18.35 2.40
C LEU A 78 11.71 -17.62 1.12
N ARG A 79 10.57 -16.93 1.14
CA ARG A 79 10.22 -16.01 0.05
C ARG A 79 11.28 -14.92 -0.03
N GLU A 80 11.82 -14.70 -1.23
CA GLU A 80 12.91 -13.75 -1.45
C GLU A 80 12.79 -13.09 -2.81
N GLY A 81 12.86 -11.76 -2.87
CA GLY A 81 12.73 -10.99 -4.10
C GLY A 81 11.29 -10.71 -4.50
N ARG A 82 11.07 -10.42 -5.78
CA ARG A 82 9.78 -9.93 -6.29
C ARG A 82 8.79 -11.05 -6.59
N SER A 83 7.61 -11.00 -5.96
CA SER A 83 6.45 -11.77 -6.40
C SER A 83 5.65 -11.01 -7.46
N VAL A 84 4.97 -11.77 -8.34
CA VAL A 84 4.06 -11.23 -9.36
C VAL A 84 2.75 -11.99 -9.29
N THR A 85 1.65 -11.25 -9.24
CA THR A 85 0.30 -11.81 -9.32
C THR A 85 -0.27 -11.56 -10.71
N PHE A 86 -0.83 -12.59 -11.29
CA PHE A 86 -1.47 -12.58 -12.61
C PHE A 86 -2.97 -12.79 -12.45
N ASP A 87 -3.75 -12.14 -13.31
CA ASP A 87 -5.17 -12.36 -13.52
C ASP A 87 -5.38 -12.74 -15.00
N ASP A 88 -5.82 -13.98 -15.28
CA ASP A 88 -5.92 -14.56 -16.62
C ASP A 88 -4.65 -14.34 -17.48
N GLY A 89 -3.48 -14.48 -16.87
CA GLY A 89 -2.19 -14.36 -17.52
C GLY A 89 -1.62 -12.93 -17.62
N GLU A 90 -2.39 -11.89 -17.28
CA GLU A 90 -1.92 -10.51 -17.24
C GLU A 90 -1.40 -10.15 -15.86
N PRO A 91 -0.22 -9.50 -15.73
CA PRO A 91 0.32 -9.12 -14.44
C PRO A 91 -0.48 -7.95 -13.85
N VAL A 92 -1.04 -8.17 -12.65
CA VAL A 92 -1.89 -7.18 -11.97
C VAL A 92 -1.35 -6.72 -10.62
N ALA A 93 -0.37 -7.41 -10.03
CA ALA A 93 0.28 -6.93 -8.81
C ALA A 93 1.72 -7.40 -8.68
N THR A 94 2.51 -6.63 -7.92
CA THR A 94 3.86 -6.99 -7.50
C THR A 94 4.07 -6.65 -6.04
N ALA A 95 4.92 -7.43 -5.37
CA ALA A 95 5.39 -7.12 -4.01
C ALA A 95 6.81 -7.65 -3.83
N GLU A 96 7.57 -7.02 -2.94
CA GLU A 96 8.95 -7.43 -2.63
C GLU A 96 8.97 -8.23 -1.32
N TRP A 97 9.84 -9.25 -1.27
CA TRP A 97 10.01 -10.14 -0.14
C TRP A 97 11.48 -10.21 0.28
N VAL A 98 11.71 -10.17 1.57
CA VAL A 98 13.03 -10.39 2.18
C VAL A 98 12.87 -11.34 3.37
N ALA A 99 13.62 -12.42 3.38
CA ALA A 99 13.61 -13.42 4.46
C ALA A 99 12.18 -13.87 4.86
N GLY A 100 11.30 -14.10 3.88
CA GLY A 100 9.94 -14.57 4.06
C GLY A 100 8.91 -13.51 4.46
N ARG A 101 9.29 -12.23 4.53
CA ARG A 101 8.41 -11.12 4.88
C ARG A 101 8.28 -10.13 3.75
N LEU A 102 7.12 -9.48 3.63
CA LEU A 102 6.95 -8.34 2.73
C LEU A 102 7.86 -7.19 3.17
N GLU A 103 8.65 -6.68 2.23
CA GLU A 103 9.63 -5.62 2.48
C GLU A 103 9.74 -4.71 1.27
N GLY A 104 9.51 -3.40 1.45
CA GLY A 104 9.56 -2.43 0.36
C GLY A 104 8.24 -2.25 -0.38
N PRO A 105 8.27 -1.85 -1.66
CA PRO A 105 7.09 -1.46 -2.41
C PRO A 105 6.23 -2.66 -2.84
N ALA A 106 4.91 -2.45 -2.77
CA ALA A 106 3.91 -3.27 -3.43
C ALA A 106 3.03 -2.40 -4.31
N VAL A 107 2.73 -2.88 -5.51
CA VAL A 107 1.95 -2.15 -6.52
C VAL A 107 0.87 -3.07 -7.07
N ARG A 108 -0.34 -2.54 -7.23
CA ARG A 108 -1.44 -3.23 -7.92
C ARG A 108 -1.94 -2.35 -9.06
N THR A 109 -2.18 -3.00 -10.20
CA THR A 109 -2.74 -2.38 -11.41
C THR A 109 -4.15 -2.88 -11.67
N SER A 110 -4.95 -2.06 -12.31
CA SER A 110 -6.23 -2.47 -12.85
C SER A 110 -6.03 -3.38 -14.06
N ARG A 111 -6.64 -4.55 -14.06
CA ARG A 111 -6.69 -5.42 -15.25
C ARG A 111 -7.33 -4.72 -16.44
N ARG A 112 -8.34 -3.89 -16.21
CA ARG A 112 -9.11 -3.22 -17.27
C ARG A 112 -8.32 -2.13 -17.98
N THR A 113 -7.51 -1.35 -17.24
CA THR A 113 -6.83 -0.17 -17.78
C THR A 113 -5.31 -0.28 -17.80
N GLY A 114 -4.73 -1.26 -17.09
CA GLY A 114 -3.28 -1.39 -16.87
C GLY A 114 -2.71 -0.31 -15.94
N ARG A 115 -3.51 0.65 -15.47
CA ARG A 115 -3.06 1.73 -14.60
C ARG A 115 -2.90 1.26 -13.18
N VAL A 116 -1.99 1.89 -12.46
CA VAL A 116 -1.82 1.68 -11.02
C VAL A 116 -3.09 2.10 -10.30
N VAL A 117 -3.61 1.23 -9.43
CA VAL A 117 -4.78 1.47 -8.57
C VAL A 117 -4.42 1.43 -7.09
N GLU A 118 -3.25 0.90 -6.75
CA GLU A 118 -2.74 0.91 -5.39
C GLU A 118 -1.21 0.87 -5.38
N GLU A 119 -0.63 1.71 -4.52
CA GLU A 119 0.78 1.67 -4.12
C GLU A 119 0.85 1.60 -2.60
N ALA A 120 1.75 0.77 -2.08
CA ALA A 120 1.94 0.61 -0.64
C ALA A 120 3.40 0.30 -0.32
N PHE A 121 3.84 0.63 0.90
CA PHE A 121 5.15 0.25 1.42
C PHE A 121 4.99 -0.68 2.61
N TYR A 122 5.81 -1.72 2.63
CA TYR A 122 5.85 -2.72 3.71
C TYR A 122 7.22 -2.76 4.36
N LYS A 123 7.20 -3.02 5.66
CA LYS A 123 8.38 -3.33 6.46
C LYS A 123 8.04 -4.47 7.42
N ASP A 124 8.87 -5.51 7.45
CA ASP A 124 8.64 -6.69 8.29
C ASP A 124 7.24 -7.30 8.12
N GLY A 125 6.66 -7.27 6.92
CA GLY A 125 5.33 -7.80 6.60
C GLY A 125 4.15 -6.90 6.97
N ARG A 126 4.41 -5.68 7.45
CA ARG A 126 3.37 -4.71 7.84
C ARG A 126 3.44 -3.47 6.96
N LEU A 127 2.29 -2.82 6.75
CA LEU A 127 2.28 -1.50 6.12
C LEU A 127 3.14 -0.53 6.95
N ASP A 128 4.13 0.10 6.30
CA ASP A 128 5.04 1.04 6.94
C ASP A 128 5.49 2.09 5.93
N GLY A 129 4.90 3.27 6.01
CA GLY A 129 5.04 4.32 5.01
C GLY A 129 3.72 4.70 4.38
N GLU A 130 3.77 5.34 3.21
CA GLU A 130 2.60 5.84 2.51
C GLU A 130 1.92 4.72 1.70
N ARG A 131 0.60 4.68 1.78
CA ARG A 131 -0.28 3.90 0.91
C ARG A 131 -1.17 4.85 0.12
N ARG A 132 -1.25 4.65 -1.20
CA ARG A 132 -2.07 5.43 -2.13
C ARG A 132 -3.04 4.54 -2.87
N LEU A 133 -4.28 5.00 -2.98
CA LEU A 133 -5.33 4.37 -3.78
C LEU A 133 -5.74 5.31 -4.90
N TYR A 134 -5.87 4.77 -6.09
CA TYR A 134 -6.21 5.52 -7.29
C TYR A 134 -7.49 4.98 -7.95
N GLY A 135 -8.21 5.83 -8.61
CA GLY A 135 -9.27 5.47 -9.54
C GLY A 135 -8.71 4.82 -10.81
N GLU A 136 -9.59 4.23 -11.59
CA GLU A 136 -9.25 3.60 -12.88
C GLU A 136 -8.75 4.60 -13.94
N ASP A 137 -9.02 5.88 -13.74
CA ASP A 137 -8.54 7.00 -14.55
C ASP A 137 -7.15 7.49 -14.11
N GLY A 138 -6.65 7.02 -12.95
CA GLY A 138 -5.39 7.41 -12.32
C GLY A 138 -5.53 8.56 -11.32
N THR A 139 -6.76 9.05 -11.05
CA THR A 139 -7.00 10.06 -10.02
C THR A 139 -6.70 9.51 -8.65
N LEU A 140 -5.92 10.23 -7.84
CA LEU A 140 -5.69 9.87 -6.44
C LEU A 140 -7.00 10.00 -5.66
N LEU A 141 -7.47 8.89 -5.06
CA LEU A 141 -8.70 8.84 -4.26
C LEU A 141 -8.41 8.88 -2.75
N ARG A 142 -7.28 8.31 -2.34
CA ARG A 142 -6.88 8.28 -0.93
C ARG A 142 -5.37 8.16 -0.79
N SER A 143 -4.80 8.89 0.16
CA SER A 143 -3.45 8.65 0.68
C SER A 143 -3.50 8.52 2.19
N GLU A 144 -2.71 7.62 2.74
CA GLU A 144 -2.63 7.36 4.16
C GLU A 144 -1.21 6.95 4.55
N THR A 145 -0.78 7.35 5.76
CA THR A 145 0.54 7.01 6.29
C THR A 145 0.40 5.99 7.41
N HIS A 146 1.21 4.94 7.37
CA HIS A 146 1.24 3.87 8.35
C HIS A 146 2.60 3.75 9.01
N ALA A 147 2.61 3.33 10.27
CA ALA A 147 3.79 2.86 10.99
C ALA A 147 3.47 1.52 11.64
N GLY A 148 4.23 0.47 11.28
CA GLY A 148 4.06 -0.88 11.83
C GLY A 148 2.66 -1.50 11.62
N GLY A 149 1.95 -1.13 10.55
CA GLY A 149 0.61 -1.61 10.21
C GLY A 149 -0.55 -0.77 10.74
N VAL A 150 -0.26 0.29 11.48
CA VAL A 150 -1.28 1.17 12.09
C VAL A 150 -1.23 2.54 11.42
N LEU A 151 -2.38 3.20 11.25
CA LEU A 151 -2.42 4.58 10.78
C LEU A 151 -1.63 5.49 11.73
N ASP A 152 -0.59 6.15 11.21
CA ASP A 152 0.26 7.09 11.95
C ASP A 152 0.78 8.17 11.00
N GLY A 153 0.11 9.30 10.97
CA GLY A 153 0.34 10.41 10.05
C GLY A 153 -0.93 10.85 9.34
N MET A 154 -0.77 11.46 8.18
CA MET A 154 -1.87 12.10 7.44
C MET A 154 -2.69 11.08 6.64
N VAL A 155 -4.01 11.24 6.72
CA VAL A 155 -4.99 10.63 5.80
C VAL A 155 -5.63 11.73 4.98
N ARG A 156 -5.68 11.56 3.66
CA ARG A 156 -6.38 12.44 2.72
C ARG A 156 -7.30 11.64 1.84
N GLU A 157 -8.51 12.14 1.62
CA GLU A 157 -9.49 11.56 0.70
C GLU A 157 -9.87 12.58 -0.35
N PHE A 158 -10.07 12.07 -1.57
CA PHE A 158 -10.43 12.88 -2.72
C PHE A 158 -11.63 12.24 -3.44
N ALA A 159 -12.44 13.06 -4.06
CA ALA A 159 -13.47 12.61 -4.98
C ALA A 159 -12.86 12.17 -6.33
N PRO A 160 -13.61 11.47 -7.20
CA PRO A 160 -13.13 11.06 -8.52
C PRO A 160 -12.67 12.21 -9.42
N ASP A 161 -13.17 13.43 -9.20
CA ASP A 161 -12.74 14.64 -9.91
C ASP A 161 -11.45 15.26 -9.34
N GLY A 162 -10.85 14.63 -8.31
CA GLY A 162 -9.65 15.11 -7.63
C GLY A 162 -9.92 16.14 -6.53
N THR A 163 -11.17 16.52 -6.29
CA THR A 163 -11.53 17.46 -5.23
C THR A 163 -11.29 16.85 -3.85
N LYS A 164 -10.53 17.54 -3.00
CA LYS A 164 -10.28 17.07 -1.62
C LYS A 164 -11.60 17.02 -0.84
N ARG A 165 -11.78 15.93 -0.06
CA ARG A 165 -12.98 15.67 0.78
C ARG A 165 -12.65 15.63 2.25
N LEU A 166 -11.49 15.06 2.58
CA LEU A 166 -11.04 14.87 3.97
C LEU A 166 -9.53 15.09 4.08
N GLU A 167 -9.13 15.68 5.17
CA GLU A 167 -7.76 15.68 5.67
C GLU A 167 -7.80 15.47 7.17
N ALA A 168 -7.11 14.43 7.66
CA ALA A 168 -7.11 14.04 9.06
C ALA A 168 -5.73 13.55 9.49
N GLU A 169 -5.33 13.87 10.70
CA GLU A 169 -4.10 13.38 11.29
C GLU A 169 -4.40 12.23 12.25
N TYR A 170 -3.60 11.18 12.17
CA TYR A 170 -3.69 10.00 13.03
C TYR A 170 -2.38 9.79 13.78
N ARG A 171 -2.49 9.30 15.01
CA ARG A 171 -1.37 8.80 15.80
C ARG A 171 -1.76 7.47 16.45
N SER A 172 -0.97 6.43 16.17
CA SER A 172 -1.22 5.08 16.71
C SER A 172 -2.66 4.60 16.48
N GLY A 173 -3.22 4.86 15.29
CA GLY A 173 -4.55 4.44 14.86
C GLY A 173 -5.72 5.31 15.35
N LYS A 174 -5.45 6.37 16.09
CA LYS A 174 -6.49 7.28 16.60
C LYS A 174 -6.36 8.66 15.99
N LEU A 175 -7.49 9.34 15.79
CA LEU A 175 -7.48 10.73 15.36
C LEU A 175 -6.71 11.59 16.37
N GLU A 176 -5.79 12.39 15.85
CA GLU A 176 -4.94 13.29 16.62
C GLU A 176 -4.74 14.60 15.85
N GLY A 177 -4.90 15.74 16.50
CA GLY A 177 -4.78 17.01 15.81
C GLY A 177 -6.03 17.39 15.01
N ARG A 178 -5.85 18.05 13.87
CA ARG A 178 -6.96 18.62 13.11
C ARG A 178 -7.51 17.66 12.06
N THR A 179 -8.83 17.60 12.01
CA THR A 179 -9.59 16.97 10.93
C THR A 179 -10.34 18.06 10.17
N ARG A 180 -10.22 18.06 8.84
CA ARG A 180 -10.85 19.01 7.92
C ARG A 180 -11.73 18.28 6.94
N ARG A 181 -12.96 18.76 6.76
CA ARG A 181 -13.91 18.27 5.75
C ARG A 181 -14.19 19.34 4.73
N PHE A 182 -14.30 18.92 3.48
CA PHE A 182 -14.53 19.78 2.35
C PHE A 182 -15.80 19.34 1.60
N ASN A 183 -16.57 20.29 1.11
CA ASN A 183 -17.76 20.02 0.29
C ASN A 183 -17.40 19.57 -1.13
N GLU A 184 -18.42 19.41 -1.98
CA GLU A 184 -18.24 18.97 -3.36
C GLU A 184 -17.47 19.98 -4.24
N LYS A 185 -17.42 21.23 -3.85
CA LYS A 185 -16.65 22.29 -4.53
C LYS A 185 -15.23 22.43 -3.97
N GLY A 186 -14.82 21.62 -2.98
CA GLY A 186 -13.54 21.73 -2.32
C GLY A 186 -13.44 22.87 -1.29
N VAL A 187 -14.57 23.47 -0.92
CA VAL A 187 -14.65 24.50 0.13
C VAL A 187 -14.59 23.81 1.49
N LEU A 188 -13.76 24.32 2.40
CA LEU A 188 -13.69 23.86 3.78
C LEU A 188 -15.04 24.15 4.48
N VAL A 189 -15.66 23.11 5.05
CA VAL A 189 -16.96 23.22 5.73
C VAL A 189 -16.89 22.87 7.22
N GLU A 190 -15.87 22.12 7.62
CA GLU A 190 -15.66 21.73 9.01
C GLU A 190 -14.17 21.57 9.31
N GLU A 191 -13.73 22.17 10.43
CA GLU A 191 -12.44 21.84 11.08
C GLU A 191 -12.73 21.48 12.53
N THR A 192 -12.24 20.32 12.98
CA THR A 192 -12.43 19.80 14.34
C THR A 192 -11.10 19.27 14.85
N THR A 193 -10.77 19.57 16.11
CA THR A 193 -9.56 19.08 16.76
C THR A 193 -9.85 17.83 17.58
N TYR A 194 -8.97 16.85 17.49
CA TYR A 194 -9.04 15.60 18.23
C TYR A 194 -7.80 15.39 19.08
N LEU A 195 -7.99 14.76 20.23
CA LEU A 195 -6.93 14.28 21.10
C LEU A 195 -7.24 12.82 21.48
N VAL A 196 -6.37 11.91 21.03
CA VAL A 196 -6.49 10.45 21.27
C VAL A 196 -7.85 9.88 20.84
N GLY A 197 -8.41 10.39 19.73
CA GLY A 197 -9.67 9.94 19.15
C GLY A 197 -10.93 10.63 19.70
N VAL A 198 -10.80 11.53 20.68
CA VAL A 198 -11.90 12.28 21.28
C VAL A 198 -11.87 13.72 20.77
N ARG A 199 -13.04 14.31 20.47
CA ARG A 199 -13.11 15.73 20.11
C ARG A 199 -12.70 16.57 21.32
N GLN A 200 -11.63 17.32 21.15
CA GLN A 200 -11.10 18.18 22.21
C GLN A 200 -10.35 19.35 21.60
N GLY A 201 -10.64 20.55 22.06
CA GLY A 201 -10.04 21.77 21.53
C GLY A 201 -10.91 22.46 20.48
N PRO A 202 -10.35 23.38 19.69
CA PRO A 202 -11.11 24.23 18.79
C PRO A 202 -11.79 23.45 17.66
N PHE A 203 -13.00 23.92 17.33
CA PHE A 203 -13.69 23.54 16.11
C PHE A 203 -14.21 24.79 15.39
N ALA A 204 -14.40 24.68 14.09
CA ALA A 204 -15.06 25.68 13.27
C ALA A 204 -15.93 25.01 12.20
N LEU A 205 -17.12 25.58 11.97
CA LEU A 205 -17.98 25.29 10.82
C LEU A 205 -17.93 26.49 9.91
N PHE A 206 -18.04 26.24 8.61
CA PHE A 206 -17.90 27.25 7.59
C PHE A 206 -19.12 27.23 6.66
N PHE A 207 -19.49 28.36 6.08
CA PHE A 207 -20.52 28.44 5.06
C PHE A 207 -20.07 27.67 3.81
N GLU A 208 -20.93 26.77 3.31
CA GLU A 208 -20.61 25.87 2.18
C GLU A 208 -20.34 26.62 0.86
N GLU A 209 -20.89 27.84 0.71
CA GLU A 209 -20.74 28.62 -0.51
C GLU A 209 -19.48 29.47 -0.51
N THR A 210 -19.11 30.06 0.62
CA THR A 210 -18.05 31.07 0.73
C THR A 210 -16.81 30.56 1.42
N GLY A 211 -16.95 29.53 2.28
CA GLY A 211 -15.87 29.07 3.18
C GLY A 211 -15.56 30.06 4.30
N GLU A 212 -16.42 31.06 4.52
CA GLU A 212 -16.28 31.96 5.66
C GLU A 212 -16.72 31.26 6.96
N PRO A 213 -16.10 31.59 8.10
CA PRO A 213 -16.50 31.01 9.40
C PRO A 213 -17.96 31.33 9.73
N ALA A 214 -18.74 30.29 10.03
CA ALA A 214 -20.15 30.40 10.43
C ALA A 214 -20.30 30.21 11.95
N VAL A 215 -19.63 29.20 12.51
CA VAL A 215 -19.66 28.85 13.94
C VAL A 215 -18.28 28.43 14.36
N PHE A 216 -17.87 28.79 15.56
CA PHE A 216 -16.63 28.32 16.16
C PHE A 216 -16.82 28.13 17.67
N GLY A 217 -16.02 27.24 18.25
CA GLY A 217 -16.08 26.92 19.66
C GLY A 217 -14.95 25.99 20.10
N ASN A 218 -15.09 25.43 21.26
CA ASN A 218 -14.19 24.43 21.81
C ASN A 218 -14.98 23.24 22.32
N TYR A 219 -14.55 22.05 21.95
CA TYR A 219 -14.98 20.82 22.60
C TYR A 219 -14.17 20.57 23.87
N MET A 220 -14.84 20.15 24.91
CA MET A 220 -14.24 19.66 26.16
C MET A 220 -14.70 18.21 26.37
N ASN A 221 -13.82 17.25 26.02
CA ASN A 221 -14.10 15.81 26.15
C ASN A 221 -15.38 15.37 25.42
N ASP A 222 -15.49 15.72 24.12
CA ASP A 222 -16.60 15.33 23.23
C ASP A 222 -17.97 15.99 23.54
N SER A 223 -18.01 17.04 24.33
CA SER A 223 -19.22 17.80 24.71
C SER A 223 -19.25 19.20 24.09
#